data_d30ddcb05af362fc4e10ee2c05666ce5
#
_entry.id   d30ddcb05af362fc4e10ee2c05666ce5
#
_cell.length_a   1.000
_cell.length_b   1.000
_cell.length_c   1.000
_cell.angle_alpha   90.00
_cell.angle_beta   90.00
_cell.angle_gamma   90.00
#
_symmetry.space_group_name_H-M   'P 1'
#
loop_
_entity.id
_entity.type
_entity.pdbx_description
1 polymer ?
#
loop_
_entity_poly.entity_id
_entity_poly.type
_entity_poly.pdbx_seq_one_letter_code
_entity_poly.pdbx_strand_id
1 'polypeptide(L)'
;SIICNIVLVIFKITIGLIVHSVAIQADGLNNLSDVGSNLASLFGFKLANKHPDKDHPYGHGRYEYIAGMVIAFLILVVGIQSLKESVIKIFNPEKVMFSFVAVVILIFSILVMYYFNNQIGKKIDSSSLKAAGQDSLNDVVTTFATLVSLILTLITDLPVDGIIGTIVSLIVIFAGINVFKDTINPLLG
;
A
#
# COMPACT_ATOMS: atom_id res chain seq x y z
N SER A 1 11.15 8.76 -1.96
CA SER A 1 10.33 7.63 -1.45
C SER A 1 9.49 6.96 -2.54
N ILE A 2 8.78 7.69 -3.44
CA ILE A 2 7.88 7.10 -4.46
C ILE A 2 8.57 6.05 -5.32
N ILE A 3 9.74 6.34 -5.89
CA ILE A 3 10.49 5.38 -6.74
C ILE A 3 10.83 4.11 -5.95
N CYS A 4 11.23 4.25 -4.70
CA CYS A 4 11.56 3.13 -3.85
C CYS A 4 10.33 2.26 -3.58
N ASN A 5 9.19 2.87 -3.25
CA ASN A 5 7.93 2.15 -3.04
C ASN A 5 7.45 1.46 -4.33
N ILE A 6 7.58 2.08 -5.50
CA ILE A 6 7.27 1.43 -6.78
C ILE A 6 8.12 0.18 -6.99
N VAL A 7 9.42 0.25 -6.72
CA VAL A 7 10.31 -0.91 -6.84
C VAL A 7 9.89 -2.01 -5.87
N LEU A 8 9.57 -1.67 -4.62
CA LEU A 8 9.10 -2.64 -3.62
C LEU A 8 7.77 -3.27 -4.02
N VAL A 9 6.83 -2.49 -4.56
CA VAL A 9 5.55 -2.99 -5.09
C VAL A 9 5.79 -4.05 -6.15
N ILE A 10 6.61 -3.75 -7.15
CA ILE A 10 6.89 -4.68 -8.25
C ILE A 10 7.51 -5.98 -7.71
N PHE A 11 8.51 -5.87 -6.84
CA PHE A 11 9.16 -7.05 -6.26
C PHE A 11 8.20 -7.87 -5.38
N LYS A 12 7.45 -7.24 -4.47
CA LYS A 12 6.51 -7.95 -3.58
C LYS A 12 5.38 -8.63 -4.35
N ILE A 13 4.75 -7.94 -5.29
CA ILE A 13 3.67 -8.55 -6.09
C ILE A 13 4.22 -9.69 -6.94
N THR A 14 5.34 -9.49 -7.63
CA THR A 14 5.93 -10.54 -8.47
C THR A 14 6.31 -11.78 -7.66
N ILE A 15 7.00 -11.59 -6.54
CA ILE A 15 7.40 -12.73 -5.71
C ILE A 15 6.21 -13.39 -5.02
N GLY A 16 5.20 -12.62 -4.58
CA GLY A 16 3.97 -13.14 -4.01
C GLY A 16 3.21 -14.04 -4.98
N LEU A 17 3.17 -13.68 -6.27
CA LEU A 17 2.60 -14.51 -7.32
C LEU A 17 3.41 -15.80 -7.54
N ILE A 18 4.74 -15.69 -7.61
CA ILE A 18 5.63 -16.85 -7.84
C ILE A 18 5.55 -17.87 -6.69
N VAL A 19 5.54 -17.39 -5.43
CA VAL A 19 5.49 -18.30 -4.26
C VAL A 19 4.07 -18.65 -3.84
N HIS A 20 3.05 -18.16 -4.55
CA HIS A 20 1.64 -18.35 -4.21
C HIS A 20 1.28 -17.88 -2.79
N SER A 21 1.84 -16.73 -2.34
CA SER A 21 1.53 -16.13 -1.05
C SER A 21 0.61 -14.92 -1.22
N VAL A 22 -0.62 -15.02 -0.72
CA VAL A 22 -1.59 -13.90 -0.72
C VAL A 22 -1.22 -12.82 0.30
N ALA A 23 -0.52 -13.19 1.39
CA ALA A 23 -0.02 -12.22 2.35
C ALA A 23 1.03 -11.29 1.74
N ILE A 24 2.00 -11.84 0.97
CA ILE A 24 3.02 -11.04 0.30
C ILE A 24 2.39 -10.16 -0.80
N GLN A 25 1.41 -10.68 -1.54
CA GLN A 25 0.68 -9.89 -2.54
C GLN A 25 -0.06 -8.73 -1.87
N ALA A 26 -0.79 -8.98 -0.78
CA ALA A 26 -1.50 -7.95 -0.02
C ALA A 26 -0.55 -6.88 0.54
N ASP A 27 0.63 -7.25 1.03
CA ASP A 27 1.67 -6.32 1.47
C ASP A 27 2.22 -5.47 0.31
N GLY A 28 2.39 -6.06 -0.88
CA GLY A 28 2.69 -5.31 -2.11
C GLY A 28 1.61 -4.31 -2.48
N LEU A 29 0.34 -4.68 -2.32
CA LEU A 29 -0.81 -3.79 -2.56
C LEU A 29 -0.92 -2.67 -1.52
N ASN A 30 -0.52 -2.91 -0.27
CA ASN A 30 -0.39 -1.87 0.73
C ASN A 30 0.59 -0.78 0.26
N ASN A 31 1.80 -1.16 -0.14
CA ASN A 31 2.76 -0.21 -0.71
C ASN A 31 2.25 0.47 -2.00
N LEU A 32 1.45 -0.22 -2.82
CA LEU A 32 0.82 0.39 -4.00
C LEU A 32 -0.19 1.48 -3.61
N SER A 33 -0.95 1.28 -2.51
CA SER A 33 -1.86 2.29 -1.97
C SER A 33 -1.13 3.56 -1.58
N ASP A 34 0.04 3.44 -0.94
CA ASP A 34 0.88 4.59 -0.55
C ASP A 34 1.44 5.32 -1.77
N VAL A 35 1.90 4.58 -2.78
CA VAL A 35 2.32 5.16 -4.07
C VAL A 35 1.15 5.89 -4.72
N GLY A 36 -0.03 5.28 -4.76
CA GLY A 36 -1.23 5.86 -5.34
C GLY A 36 -1.62 7.18 -4.66
N SER A 37 -1.68 7.19 -3.34
CA SER A 37 -2.00 8.38 -2.54
C SER A 37 -0.98 9.51 -2.76
N ASN A 38 0.30 9.19 -2.80
CA ASN A 38 1.36 10.15 -3.08
C ASN A 38 1.28 10.71 -4.51
N LEU A 39 0.95 9.87 -5.50
CA LEU A 39 0.76 10.29 -6.89
C LEU A 39 -0.49 11.17 -7.03
N ALA A 40 -1.61 10.82 -6.36
CA ALA A 40 -2.81 11.65 -6.34
C ALA A 40 -2.49 13.07 -5.85
N SER A 41 -1.76 13.17 -4.74
CA SER A 41 -1.34 14.45 -4.17
C SER A 41 -0.44 15.24 -5.14
N LEU A 42 0.54 14.59 -5.78
CA LEU A 42 1.45 15.26 -6.72
C LEU A 42 0.76 15.73 -8.00
N PHE A 43 -0.03 14.87 -8.63
CA PHE A 43 -0.73 15.20 -9.86
C PHE A 43 -1.88 16.18 -9.59
N GLY A 44 -2.59 15.97 -8.50
CA GLY A 44 -3.65 16.86 -8.05
C GLY A 44 -3.14 18.27 -7.82
N PHE A 45 -2.06 18.42 -7.06
CA PHE A 45 -1.43 19.71 -6.81
C PHE A 45 -0.95 20.40 -8.10
N LYS A 46 -0.34 19.63 -9.02
CA LYS A 46 0.11 20.15 -10.32
C LYS A 46 -1.05 20.64 -11.18
N LEU A 47 -2.15 19.91 -11.23
CA LEU A 47 -3.34 20.27 -12.00
C LEU A 47 -4.10 21.43 -11.34
N ALA A 48 -4.22 21.44 -10.01
CA ALA A 48 -4.88 22.51 -9.25
C ALA A 48 -4.20 23.87 -9.44
N ASN A 49 -2.88 23.90 -9.64
CA ASN A 49 -2.11 25.12 -9.88
C ASN A 49 -2.22 25.67 -11.32
N LYS A 50 -2.97 25.00 -12.20
CA LYS A 50 -3.20 25.52 -13.55
C LYS A 50 -4.10 26.76 -13.49
N HIS A 51 -3.70 27.83 -14.21
CA HIS A 51 -4.48 29.07 -14.28
C HIS A 51 -5.88 28.83 -14.84
N PRO A 52 -6.88 29.65 -14.42
CA PRO A 52 -8.20 29.65 -15.02
C PRO A 52 -8.14 29.79 -16.55
N ASP A 53 -8.98 29.06 -17.24
CA ASP A 53 -9.15 29.11 -18.70
C ASP A 53 -10.62 29.37 -19.05
N LYS A 54 -10.94 29.45 -20.35
CA LYS A 54 -12.30 29.77 -20.82
C LYS A 54 -13.34 28.74 -20.42
N ASP A 55 -12.92 27.47 -20.28
CA ASP A 55 -13.79 26.35 -19.92
C ASP A 55 -13.91 26.18 -18.39
N HIS A 56 -12.89 26.67 -17.65
CA HIS A 56 -12.81 26.60 -16.19
C HIS A 56 -12.48 27.98 -15.57
N PRO A 57 -13.43 28.93 -15.59
CA PRO A 57 -13.19 30.31 -15.12
C PRO A 57 -12.88 30.40 -13.63
N TYR A 58 -13.29 29.40 -12.81
CA TYR A 58 -13.00 29.32 -11.37
C TYR A 58 -11.72 28.57 -11.05
N GLY A 59 -10.94 28.18 -12.08
CA GLY A 59 -9.70 27.43 -11.91
C GLY A 59 -9.88 25.90 -11.83
N HIS A 60 -8.78 25.21 -11.62
CA HIS A 60 -8.68 23.75 -11.71
C HIS A 60 -8.51 23.06 -10.34
N GLY A 61 -8.75 23.76 -9.22
CA GLY A 61 -8.48 23.23 -7.87
C GLY A 61 -9.18 21.90 -7.53
N ARG A 62 -10.37 21.66 -8.13
CA ARG A 62 -11.12 20.42 -7.88
C ARG A 62 -10.53 19.16 -8.53
N TYR A 63 -9.62 19.31 -9.51
CA TYR A 63 -8.97 18.16 -10.16
C TYR A 63 -8.13 17.33 -9.18
N GLU A 64 -7.58 17.95 -8.13
CA GLU A 64 -6.87 17.25 -7.06
C GLU A 64 -7.75 16.19 -6.40
N TYR A 65 -8.95 16.58 -6.00
CA TYR A 65 -9.88 15.69 -5.33
C TYR A 65 -10.44 14.60 -6.25
N ILE A 66 -10.69 14.94 -7.52
CA ILE A 66 -11.15 13.97 -8.52
C ILE A 66 -10.07 12.90 -8.76
N ALA A 67 -8.81 13.30 -8.93
CA ALA A 67 -7.69 12.37 -9.09
C ALA A 67 -7.53 11.46 -7.85
N GLY A 68 -7.60 12.03 -6.65
CA GLY A 68 -7.57 11.27 -5.41
C GLY A 68 -8.73 10.28 -5.27
N MET A 69 -9.94 10.68 -5.67
CA MET A 69 -11.12 9.81 -5.64
C MET A 69 -10.98 8.61 -6.60
N VAL A 70 -10.47 8.83 -7.82
CA VAL A 70 -10.20 7.74 -8.78
C VAL A 70 -9.19 6.76 -8.22
N ILE A 71 -8.09 7.25 -7.63
CA ILE A 71 -7.07 6.39 -7.02
C ILE A 71 -7.63 5.65 -5.81
N ALA A 72 -8.39 6.31 -4.94
CA ALA A 72 -9.05 5.66 -3.81
C ALA A 72 -9.99 4.53 -4.26
N PHE A 73 -10.75 4.74 -5.33
CA PHE A 73 -11.61 3.71 -5.90
C PHE A 73 -10.81 2.50 -6.41
N LEU A 74 -9.69 2.72 -7.11
CA LEU A 74 -8.81 1.65 -7.57
C LEU A 74 -8.22 0.86 -6.38
N ILE A 75 -7.77 1.54 -5.32
CA ILE A 75 -7.28 0.91 -4.09
C ILE A 75 -8.36 0.02 -3.47
N LEU A 76 -9.60 0.50 -3.39
CA LEU A 76 -10.72 -0.26 -2.83
C LEU A 76 -11.02 -1.51 -3.66
N VAL A 77 -11.07 -1.40 -4.99
CA VAL A 77 -11.31 -2.56 -5.88
C VAL A 77 -10.24 -3.63 -5.68
N VAL A 78 -8.98 -3.23 -5.69
CA VAL A 78 -7.85 -4.15 -5.53
C VAL A 78 -7.79 -4.73 -4.12
N GLY A 79 -8.06 -3.92 -3.09
CA GLY A 79 -8.13 -4.37 -1.70
C GLY A 79 -9.24 -5.40 -1.45
N ILE A 80 -10.43 -5.19 -2.03
CA ILE A 80 -11.55 -6.15 -1.94
C ILE A 80 -11.21 -7.45 -2.66
N GLN A 81 -10.58 -7.38 -3.83
CA GLN A 81 -10.13 -8.57 -4.54
C GLN A 81 -9.10 -9.36 -3.72
N SER A 82 -8.10 -8.69 -3.18
CA SER A 82 -7.09 -9.30 -2.31
C SER A 82 -7.71 -9.93 -1.06
N LEU A 83 -8.69 -9.26 -0.44
CA LEU A 83 -9.43 -9.80 0.69
C LEU A 83 -10.15 -11.10 0.31
N LYS A 84 -10.85 -11.11 -0.82
CA LYS A 84 -11.55 -12.30 -1.33
C LYS A 84 -10.59 -13.48 -1.53
N GLU A 85 -9.45 -13.26 -2.19
CA GLU A 85 -8.45 -14.29 -2.43
C GLU A 85 -7.86 -14.82 -1.12
N SER A 86 -7.57 -13.93 -0.16
CA SER A 86 -7.04 -14.30 1.15
C SER A 86 -8.04 -15.14 1.96
N VAL A 87 -9.32 -14.76 1.95
CA VAL A 87 -10.38 -15.52 2.62
C VAL A 87 -10.57 -16.89 1.96
N ILE A 88 -10.58 -16.97 0.63
CA ILE A 88 -10.66 -18.26 -0.08
C ILE A 88 -9.50 -19.18 0.35
N LYS A 89 -8.30 -18.63 0.49
CA LYS A 89 -7.12 -19.39 0.88
C LYS A 89 -7.14 -19.88 2.33
N ILE A 90 -7.93 -19.25 3.22
CA ILE A 90 -8.17 -19.78 4.57
C ILE A 90 -8.97 -21.09 4.51
N PHE A 91 -10.00 -21.15 3.66
CA PHE A 91 -10.86 -22.33 3.54
C PHE A 91 -10.29 -23.41 2.61
N ASN A 92 -9.50 -23.01 1.61
CA ASN A 92 -8.82 -23.89 0.66
C ASN A 92 -7.31 -23.58 0.67
N PRO A 93 -6.58 -24.04 1.68
CA PRO A 93 -5.17 -23.71 1.82
C PRO A 93 -4.35 -24.30 0.69
N GLU A 94 -3.76 -23.45 -0.12
CA GLU A 94 -2.76 -23.83 -1.11
C GLU A 94 -1.36 -23.74 -0.50
N LYS A 95 -0.49 -24.69 -0.88
CA LYS A 95 0.89 -24.69 -0.40
C LYS A 95 1.64 -23.48 -0.92
N VAL A 96 2.16 -22.69 -0.01
CA VAL A 96 3.11 -21.63 -0.33
C VAL A 96 4.45 -22.25 -0.67
N MET A 97 5.03 -21.86 -1.82
CA MET A 97 6.35 -22.36 -2.21
C MET A 97 7.45 -21.61 -1.46
N PHE A 98 8.36 -22.35 -0.84
CA PHE A 98 9.54 -21.74 -0.24
C PHE A 98 10.42 -21.11 -1.32
N SER A 99 10.76 -19.85 -1.12
CA SER A 99 11.75 -19.17 -1.96
C SER A 99 12.69 -18.36 -1.07
N PHE A 100 13.96 -18.70 -1.09
CA PHE A 100 14.99 -17.91 -0.43
C PHE A 100 15.01 -16.47 -0.94
N VAL A 101 14.69 -16.27 -2.22
CA VAL A 101 14.57 -14.94 -2.84
C VAL A 101 13.43 -14.13 -2.21
N ALA A 102 12.29 -14.77 -1.88
CA ALA A 102 11.19 -14.09 -1.20
C ALA A 102 11.61 -13.58 0.17
N VAL A 103 12.31 -14.41 0.96
CA VAL A 103 12.83 -14.02 2.28
C VAL A 103 13.79 -12.84 2.17
N VAL A 104 14.74 -12.89 1.21
CA VAL A 104 15.70 -11.81 0.97
C VAL A 104 15.00 -10.51 0.57
N ILE A 105 14.01 -10.58 -0.32
CA ILE A 105 13.24 -9.39 -0.76
C ILE A 105 12.47 -8.78 0.42
N LEU A 106 11.81 -9.59 1.25
CA LEU A 106 11.07 -9.08 2.42
C LEU A 106 12.01 -8.44 3.45
N ILE A 107 13.14 -9.09 3.77
CA ILE A 107 14.16 -8.53 4.67
C ILE A 107 14.72 -7.22 4.09
N PHE A 108 15.04 -7.19 2.80
CA PHE A 108 15.53 -5.99 2.13
C PHE A 108 14.48 -4.86 2.20
N SER A 109 13.20 -5.18 1.99
CA SER A 109 12.10 -4.23 2.11
C SER A 109 12.04 -3.61 3.52
N ILE A 110 12.12 -4.44 4.57
CA ILE A 110 12.15 -3.97 5.97
C ILE A 110 13.33 -3.03 6.21
N LEU A 111 14.53 -3.40 5.77
CA LEU A 111 15.74 -2.61 5.96
C LEU A 111 15.66 -1.25 5.24
N VAL A 112 15.17 -1.24 4.01
CA VAL A 112 14.99 -0.02 3.23
C VAL A 112 13.99 0.91 3.91
N MET A 113 12.83 0.41 4.31
CA MET A 113 11.79 1.19 4.99
C MET A 113 12.27 1.71 6.35
N TYR A 114 12.94 0.88 7.13
CA TYR A 114 13.54 1.27 8.41
C TYR A 114 14.59 2.38 8.24
N TYR A 115 15.47 2.25 7.25
CA TYR A 115 16.47 3.26 6.94
C TYR A 115 15.84 4.60 6.56
N PHE A 116 14.82 4.57 5.67
CA PHE A 116 14.08 5.77 5.30
C PHE A 116 13.41 6.42 6.50
N ASN A 117 12.73 5.65 7.34
CA ASN A 117 12.08 6.17 8.54
C ASN A 117 13.06 6.83 9.50
N ASN A 118 14.20 6.20 9.76
CA ASN A 118 15.21 6.72 10.67
C ASN A 118 15.89 8.02 10.14
N GLN A 119 16.08 8.14 8.81
CA GLN A 119 16.63 9.34 8.19
C GLN A 119 15.64 10.51 8.15
N ILE A 120 14.37 10.21 7.89
CA ILE A 120 13.32 11.22 7.79
C ILE A 120 12.91 11.69 9.20
N GLY A 121 12.76 10.78 10.15
CA GLY A 121 12.35 11.11 11.52
C GLY A 121 13.35 11.99 12.30
N LYS A 122 14.63 11.96 11.93
CA LYS A 122 15.69 12.72 12.62
C LYS A 122 15.94 14.12 12.06
N LYS A 123 15.48 14.43 10.85
CA LYS A 123 15.97 15.63 10.14
C LYS A 123 15.03 16.82 10.14
N ILE A 124 13.72 16.66 10.38
CA ILE A 124 12.78 17.78 10.15
C ILE A 124 11.59 17.73 11.12
N ASP A 125 11.33 18.85 11.78
CA ASP A 125 10.24 19.09 12.72
C ASP A 125 8.93 19.49 12.00
N SER A 126 8.53 18.71 10.98
CA SER A 126 7.35 18.93 10.17
C SER A 126 6.30 17.84 10.41
N SER A 127 5.03 18.24 10.57
CA SER A 127 3.91 17.31 10.76
C SER A 127 3.74 16.32 9.61
N SER A 128 3.95 16.76 8.37
CA SER A 128 3.89 15.92 7.18
C SER A 128 4.97 14.83 7.16
N LEU A 129 6.14 15.11 7.73
CA LEU A 129 7.24 14.14 7.81
C LEU A 129 7.09 13.17 8.97
N LYS A 130 6.42 13.59 10.05
CA LYS A 130 6.00 12.67 11.12
C LYS A 130 4.98 11.66 10.58
N ALA A 131 4.01 12.11 9.77
CA ALA A 131 3.05 11.22 9.12
C ALA A 131 3.75 10.21 8.18
N ALA A 132 4.64 10.66 7.30
CA ALA A 132 5.41 9.78 6.42
C ALA A 132 6.31 8.78 7.18
N GLY A 133 6.81 9.16 8.36
CA GLY A 133 7.53 8.27 9.26
C GLY A 133 6.63 7.19 9.87
N GLN A 134 5.39 7.55 10.22
CA GLN A 134 4.41 6.60 10.74
C GLN A 134 3.97 5.60 9.67
N ASP A 135 3.73 6.05 8.44
CA ASP A 135 3.39 5.18 7.31
C ASP A 135 4.52 4.17 7.04
N SER A 136 5.77 4.62 7.05
CA SER A 136 6.93 3.73 6.90
C SER A 136 7.07 2.71 8.03
N LEU A 137 6.66 3.03 9.27
CA LEU A 137 6.62 2.07 10.38
C LEU A 137 5.51 1.03 10.16
N ASN A 138 4.34 1.45 9.71
CA ASN A 138 3.24 0.53 9.37
C ASN A 138 3.67 -0.47 8.30
N ASP A 139 4.39 0.00 7.27
CA ASP A 139 4.94 -0.85 6.22
C ASP A 139 5.97 -1.86 6.76
N VAL A 140 6.83 -1.47 7.68
CA VAL A 140 7.75 -2.39 8.35
C VAL A 140 6.99 -3.47 9.11
N VAL A 141 5.95 -3.10 9.84
CA VAL A 141 5.14 -4.04 10.63
C VAL A 141 4.39 -5.02 9.71
N THR A 142 3.76 -4.54 8.64
CA THR A 142 3.05 -5.40 7.68
C THR A 142 3.99 -6.35 6.96
N THR A 143 5.14 -5.86 6.48
CA THR A 143 6.15 -6.71 5.82
C THR A 143 6.77 -7.72 6.79
N PHE A 144 6.98 -7.36 8.05
CA PHE A 144 7.43 -8.31 9.07
C PHE A 144 6.37 -9.39 9.34
N ALA A 145 5.10 -9.03 9.43
CA ALA A 145 4.01 -9.99 9.58
C ALA A 145 3.91 -10.95 8.39
N THR A 146 4.11 -10.48 7.16
CA THR A 146 4.14 -11.33 5.97
C THR A 146 5.35 -12.26 5.94
N LEU A 147 6.50 -11.81 6.42
CA LEU A 147 7.70 -12.66 6.56
C LEU A 147 7.45 -13.78 7.59
N VAL A 148 6.88 -13.45 8.75
CA VAL A 148 6.50 -14.43 9.77
C VAL A 148 5.46 -15.41 9.22
N SER A 149 4.48 -14.92 8.47
CA SER A 149 3.47 -15.73 7.78
C SER A 149 4.12 -16.76 6.84
N LEU A 150 5.06 -16.32 6.01
CA LEU A 150 5.77 -17.19 5.08
C LEU A 150 6.48 -18.33 5.83
N ILE A 151 7.19 -18.01 6.91
CA ILE A 151 7.92 -18.99 7.71
C ILE A 151 6.96 -19.97 8.42
N LEU A 152 5.90 -19.44 9.05
CA LEU A 152 4.94 -20.28 9.77
C LEU A 152 4.16 -21.21 8.84
N THR A 153 3.76 -20.73 7.67
CA THR A 153 3.05 -21.57 6.68
C THR A 153 3.91 -22.73 6.17
N LEU A 154 5.24 -22.60 6.21
CA LEU A 154 6.16 -23.68 5.83
C LEU A 154 6.36 -24.75 6.94
N ILE A 155 6.17 -24.36 8.20
CA ILE A 155 6.41 -25.21 9.37
C ILE A 155 5.11 -25.85 9.85
N THR A 156 3.98 -25.17 9.62
CA THR A 156 2.66 -25.59 10.10
C THR A 156 1.70 -25.81 8.94
N ASP A 157 0.76 -26.74 9.11
CA ASP A 157 -0.33 -26.95 8.13
C ASP A 157 -1.49 -25.92 8.30
N LEU A 158 -1.26 -24.84 9.09
CA LEU A 158 -2.25 -23.80 9.32
C LEU A 158 -2.30 -22.82 8.13
N PRO A 159 -3.47 -22.26 7.80
CA PRO A 159 -3.63 -21.30 6.70
C PRO A 159 -3.16 -19.89 7.11
N VAL A 160 -1.95 -19.77 7.69
CA VAL A 160 -1.41 -18.51 8.23
C VAL A 160 -1.29 -17.44 7.15
N ASP A 161 -0.90 -17.85 5.93
CA ASP A 161 -0.80 -16.94 4.79
C ASP A 161 -2.15 -16.29 4.43
N GLY A 162 -3.23 -17.06 4.41
CA GLY A 162 -4.58 -16.54 4.20
C GLY A 162 -5.05 -15.61 5.33
N ILE A 163 -4.72 -15.94 6.59
CA ILE A 163 -5.09 -15.11 7.76
C ILE A 163 -4.36 -13.77 7.71
N ILE A 164 -3.05 -13.76 7.54
CA ILE A 164 -2.26 -12.54 7.46
C ILE A 164 -2.64 -11.73 6.21
N GLY A 165 -2.82 -12.39 5.06
CA GLY A 165 -3.31 -11.75 3.85
C GLY A 165 -4.66 -11.06 4.05
N THR A 166 -5.58 -11.66 4.80
CA THR A 166 -6.88 -11.07 5.17
C THR A 166 -6.68 -9.80 6.00
N ILE A 167 -5.84 -9.84 7.04
CA ILE A 167 -5.57 -8.68 7.89
C ILE A 167 -4.96 -7.54 7.08
N VAL A 168 -3.94 -7.83 6.25
CA VAL A 168 -3.28 -6.80 5.43
C VAL A 168 -4.25 -6.24 4.38
N SER A 169 -5.09 -7.07 3.74
CA SER A 169 -6.10 -6.59 2.80
C SER A 169 -7.13 -5.66 3.45
N LEU A 170 -7.52 -5.92 4.70
CA LEU A 170 -8.37 -5.01 5.46
C LEU A 170 -7.68 -3.66 5.70
N ILE A 171 -6.39 -3.65 6.02
CA ILE A 171 -5.61 -2.41 6.17
C ILE A 171 -5.64 -1.61 4.86
N VAL A 172 -5.42 -2.27 3.71
CA VAL A 172 -5.50 -1.63 2.38
C VAL A 172 -6.89 -1.03 2.12
N ILE A 173 -7.96 -1.76 2.45
CA ILE A 173 -9.35 -1.25 2.30
C ILE A 173 -9.58 -0.04 3.19
N PHE A 174 -9.14 -0.07 4.45
CA PHE A 174 -9.26 1.08 5.36
C PHE A 174 -8.48 2.29 4.84
N ALA A 175 -7.28 2.09 4.32
CA ALA A 175 -6.50 3.15 3.67
C ALA A 175 -7.27 3.75 2.48
N GLY A 176 -7.82 2.92 1.60
CA GLY A 176 -8.65 3.36 0.47
C GLY A 176 -9.90 4.15 0.91
N ILE A 177 -10.59 3.71 1.97
CA ILE A 177 -11.74 4.44 2.53
C ILE A 177 -11.32 5.82 3.06
N ASN A 178 -10.19 5.92 3.73
CA ASN A 178 -9.70 7.19 4.27
C ASN A 178 -9.36 8.15 3.13
N VAL A 179 -8.60 7.71 2.13
CA VAL A 179 -8.29 8.53 0.94
C VAL A 179 -9.58 8.97 0.24
N PHE A 180 -10.58 8.08 0.12
CA PHE A 180 -11.87 8.42 -0.47
C PHE A 180 -12.60 9.49 0.33
N LYS A 181 -12.65 9.38 1.66
CA LYS A 181 -13.28 10.39 2.54
C LYS A 181 -12.57 11.75 2.44
N ASP A 182 -11.25 11.75 2.45
CA ASP A 182 -10.43 12.96 2.40
C ASP A 182 -10.58 13.69 1.06
N THR A 183 -10.89 12.95 0.00
CA THR A 183 -11.10 13.54 -1.33
C THR A 183 -12.54 13.95 -1.59
N ILE A 184 -13.53 13.28 -1.01
CA ILE A 184 -14.94 13.61 -1.25
C ILE A 184 -15.43 14.78 -0.38
N ASN A 185 -14.96 14.91 0.86
CA ASN A 185 -15.40 15.96 1.78
C ASN A 185 -15.23 17.36 1.21
N PRO A 186 -14.08 17.77 0.62
CA PRO A 186 -13.92 19.09 0.01
C PRO A 186 -14.71 19.28 -1.29
N LEU A 187 -15.22 18.21 -1.92
CA LEU A 187 -16.07 18.29 -3.11
C LEU A 187 -17.53 18.58 -2.75
N LEU A 188 -17.95 18.16 -1.56
CA LEU A 188 -19.31 18.35 -1.08
C LEU A 188 -19.54 19.74 -0.44
N GLY A 189 -18.50 20.47 -0.09
CA GLY A 189 -18.54 21.85 0.43
C GLY A 189 -18.28 21.95 1.90
#